data_d3f1fbc4ca29fa90afd4128d9d2bab21
#
_entry.id   d3f1fbc4ca29fa90afd4128d9d2bab21
#
_cell.length_a   1.000
_cell.length_b   1.000
_cell.length_c   1.000
_cell.angle_alpha   90.00
_cell.angle_beta   90.00
_cell.angle_gamma   90.00
#
_symmetry.space_group_name_H-M   'P 1'
#
loop_
_entity.id
_entity.type
_entity.pdbx_description
1 polymer ?
#
loop_
_entity_poly.entity_id
_entity_poly.type
_entity_poly.pdbx_seq_one_letter_code
_entity_poly.pdbx_strand_id
1 'polypeptide(L)'
;MKHHIIIALGSTHLPVAHIQWASQRLTHLFDNVRLSRCLWTQDIKGTGIWYMNRLAYATTTLHVDQLQALLKDIEAETGRTKQCITIDLDLMQYDSQRYHDKDWERPYIQKLKS
;
A
#
# COMPACT_ATOMS: atom_id res chain seq x y z
N MET A 1 -8.82 8.25 19.82
CA MET A 1 -9.14 9.05 18.62
C MET A 1 -8.78 8.26 17.36
N LYS A 2 -9.68 8.23 16.40
CA LYS A 2 -9.43 7.53 15.14
C LYS A 2 -8.81 8.47 14.11
N HIS A 3 -7.77 7.99 13.45
CA HIS A 3 -7.09 8.72 12.37
C HIS A 3 -7.46 8.08 11.04
N HIS A 4 -7.70 8.91 10.04
CA HIS A 4 -7.96 8.44 8.67
C HIS A 4 -6.63 8.21 7.96
N ILE A 5 -6.49 7.02 7.34
CA ILE A 5 -5.24 6.65 6.68
C ILE A 5 -5.50 6.16 5.26
N ILE A 6 -4.49 6.35 4.41
CA ILE A 6 -4.47 5.81 3.05
C ILE A 6 -3.16 5.07 2.88
N ILE A 7 -3.23 3.80 2.48
CA ILE A 7 -2.07 2.95 2.27
C ILE A 7 -2.04 2.52 0.81
N ALA A 8 -0.88 2.64 0.17
CA ALA A 8 -0.67 2.12 -1.18
C ALA A 8 -0.04 0.74 -1.08
N LEU A 9 -0.64 -0.24 -1.75
CA LEU A 9 -0.14 -1.60 -1.84
C LEU A 9 0.45 -1.81 -3.23
N GLY A 10 1.62 -2.42 -3.30
CA GLY A 10 2.27 -2.76 -4.56
C GLY A 10 2.97 -4.11 -4.49
N SER A 11 3.00 -4.84 -5.58
CA SER A 11 3.68 -6.14 -5.64
C SER A 11 4.15 -6.45 -7.06
N THR A 12 5.34 -7.05 -7.17
CA THR A 12 5.89 -7.53 -8.45
C THR A 12 6.01 -9.05 -8.49
N HIS A 13 6.02 -9.72 -7.33
CA HIS A 13 6.21 -11.17 -7.25
C HIS A 13 4.93 -11.82 -6.74
N LEU A 14 4.38 -12.74 -7.53
CA LEU A 14 3.08 -13.36 -7.25
C LEU A 14 2.07 -12.31 -6.80
N PRO A 15 1.89 -11.26 -7.63
CA PRO A 15 1.23 -10.04 -7.16
C PRO A 15 -0.23 -10.24 -6.77
N VAL A 16 -0.97 -11.07 -7.49
CA VAL A 16 -2.38 -11.32 -7.15
C VAL A 16 -2.50 -11.91 -5.76
N ALA A 17 -1.70 -12.94 -5.46
CA ALA A 17 -1.73 -13.61 -4.17
C ALA A 17 -1.29 -12.69 -3.04
N HIS A 18 -0.19 -11.93 -3.24
CA HIS A 18 0.34 -11.06 -2.21
C HIS A 18 -0.54 -9.84 -1.95
N ILE A 19 -1.11 -9.24 -2.99
CA ILE A 19 -2.04 -8.11 -2.82
C ILE A 19 -3.30 -8.58 -2.08
N GLN A 20 -3.82 -9.75 -2.41
CA GLN A 20 -4.99 -10.31 -1.74
C GLN A 20 -4.69 -10.61 -0.26
N TRP A 21 -3.55 -11.24 0.00
CA TRP A 21 -3.11 -11.53 1.37
C TRP A 21 -2.99 -10.25 2.20
N ALA A 22 -2.29 -9.23 1.65
CA ALA A 22 -2.10 -7.96 2.34
C ALA A 22 -3.43 -7.23 2.56
N SER A 23 -4.32 -7.25 1.56
CA SER A 23 -5.65 -6.64 1.68
C SER A 23 -6.44 -7.24 2.84
N GLN A 24 -6.42 -8.56 2.98
CA GLN A 24 -7.07 -9.25 4.09
C GLN A 24 -6.43 -8.89 5.43
N ARG A 25 -5.10 -8.84 5.45
CA ARG A 25 -4.34 -8.49 6.64
C ARG A 25 -4.74 -7.09 7.16
N LEU A 26 -4.79 -6.11 6.25
CA LEU A 26 -5.19 -4.74 6.59
C LEU A 26 -6.64 -4.68 7.07
N THR A 27 -7.51 -5.46 6.45
CA THR A 27 -8.93 -5.51 6.84
C THR A 27 -9.11 -6.02 8.26
N HIS A 28 -8.25 -6.95 8.71
CA HIS A 28 -8.29 -7.45 10.09
C HIS A 28 -7.65 -6.50 11.10
N LEU A 29 -6.66 -5.71 10.68
CA LEU A 29 -5.90 -4.85 11.57
C LEU A 29 -6.52 -3.47 11.80
N PHE A 30 -7.25 -2.97 10.81
CA PHE A 30 -7.79 -1.61 10.85
C PHE A 30 -9.31 -1.62 10.77
N ASP A 31 -9.93 -0.49 11.11
CA ASP A 31 -11.38 -0.30 11.07
C ASP A 31 -11.78 0.40 9.78
N ASN A 32 -13.02 0.14 9.34
CA ASN A 32 -13.64 0.85 8.22
C ASN A 32 -12.80 0.76 6.94
N VAL A 33 -12.24 -0.43 6.69
CA VAL A 33 -11.37 -0.62 5.53
C VAL A 33 -12.18 -0.62 4.24
N ARG A 34 -11.73 0.20 3.29
CA ARG A 34 -12.28 0.26 1.95
C ARG A 34 -11.13 0.13 0.96
N LEU A 35 -11.24 -0.83 0.07
CA LEU A 35 -10.19 -1.14 -0.91
C LEU A 35 -10.58 -0.62 -2.28
N SER A 36 -9.62 -0.02 -2.99
CA SER A 36 -9.81 0.35 -4.39
C SER A 36 -9.73 -0.89 -5.26
N ARG A 37 -10.04 -0.73 -6.55
CA ARG A 37 -9.72 -1.74 -7.55
C ARG A 37 -8.21 -1.92 -7.65
N CYS A 38 -7.76 -2.98 -8.31
CA CYS A 38 -6.35 -3.20 -8.61
C CYS A 38 -6.03 -2.65 -10.00
N LEU A 39 -4.78 -2.20 -10.17
CA LEU A 39 -4.32 -1.65 -11.44
C LEU A 39 -2.89 -2.12 -11.72
N TRP A 40 -2.66 -2.64 -12.93
CA TRP A 40 -1.33 -3.02 -13.38
C TRP A 40 -0.61 -1.82 -13.95
N THR A 41 0.66 -1.63 -13.55
CA THR A 41 1.51 -0.58 -14.11
C THR A 41 2.91 -1.11 -14.35
N GLN A 42 3.59 -0.55 -15.36
CA GLN A 42 5.01 -0.84 -15.56
C GLN A 42 5.86 -0.02 -14.60
N ASP A 43 7.02 -0.56 -14.25
CA ASP A 43 8.01 0.16 -13.46
C ASP A 43 8.41 1.46 -14.16
N ILE A 44 8.41 2.55 -13.40
CA ILE A 44 8.77 3.88 -13.89
C ILE A 44 10.23 3.96 -14.35
N LYS A 45 11.09 3.04 -13.89
CA LYS A 45 12.50 2.98 -14.27
C LYS A 45 12.73 2.31 -15.63
N GLY A 46 11.67 1.84 -16.28
CA GLY A 46 11.76 1.23 -17.59
C GLY A 46 12.38 -0.16 -17.61
N THR A 47 12.34 -0.89 -16.48
CA THR A 47 12.90 -2.25 -16.38
C THR A 47 12.02 -3.31 -17.04
N GLY A 48 10.80 -2.95 -17.46
CA GLY A 48 9.84 -3.92 -17.98
C GLY A 48 9.10 -4.72 -16.93
N ILE A 49 9.36 -4.45 -15.66
CA ILE A 49 8.69 -5.12 -14.53
C ILE A 49 7.31 -4.53 -14.33
N TRP A 50 6.32 -5.40 -14.15
CA TRP A 50 4.94 -4.97 -13.88
C TRP A 50 4.64 -5.04 -12.39
N TYR A 51 3.98 -3.98 -11.90
CA TYR A 51 3.43 -3.90 -10.55
C TYR A 51 1.93 -4.06 -10.59
N MET A 52 1.38 -4.77 -9.61
CA MET A 52 -0.04 -4.66 -9.29
C MET A 52 -0.16 -3.66 -8.14
N ASN A 53 -1.06 -2.69 -8.27
CA ASN A 53 -1.24 -1.61 -7.31
C ASN A 53 -2.68 -1.54 -6.82
N ARG A 54 -2.84 -1.15 -5.54
CA ARG A 54 -4.14 -0.97 -4.92
C ARG A 54 -4.02 0.07 -3.82
N LEU A 55 -5.11 0.81 -3.55
CA LEU A 55 -5.19 1.70 -2.40
C LEU A 55 -6.12 1.11 -1.35
N ALA A 56 -5.77 1.30 -0.07
CA ALA A 56 -6.62 0.97 1.06
C ALA A 56 -6.89 2.23 1.87
N TYR A 57 -8.16 2.48 2.15
CA TYR A 57 -8.62 3.56 3.01
C TYR A 57 -9.10 2.91 4.31
N ALA A 58 -8.70 3.46 5.44
CA ALA A 58 -9.07 2.88 6.73
C ALA A 58 -9.00 3.91 7.85
N THR A 59 -9.35 3.50 9.05
CA THR A 59 -9.12 4.29 10.27
C THR A 59 -8.32 3.47 11.27
N THR A 60 -7.52 4.14 12.08
CA THR A 60 -6.68 3.51 13.09
C THR A 60 -6.56 4.41 14.32
N THR A 61 -6.29 3.80 15.48
CA THR A 61 -5.96 4.53 16.70
C THR A 61 -4.44 4.62 16.92
N LEU A 62 -3.65 3.99 16.06
CA LEU A 62 -2.19 3.99 16.18
C LEU A 62 -1.60 5.36 15.86
N HIS A 63 -0.50 5.72 16.55
CA HIS A 63 0.31 6.84 16.14
C HIS A 63 1.03 6.52 14.84
N VAL A 64 1.44 7.55 14.10
CA VAL A 64 2.06 7.38 12.78
C VAL A 64 3.31 6.49 12.85
N ASP A 65 4.15 6.64 13.88
CA ASP A 65 5.37 5.84 14.01
C ASP A 65 5.04 4.36 14.23
N GLN A 66 4.05 4.08 15.07
CA GLN A 66 3.59 2.72 15.32
C GLN A 66 3.01 2.09 14.06
N LEU A 67 2.23 2.89 13.30
CA LEU A 67 1.64 2.44 12.05
C LEU A 67 2.71 2.10 11.02
N GLN A 68 3.70 2.97 10.85
CA GLN A 68 4.77 2.71 9.88
C GLN A 68 5.59 1.46 10.25
N ALA A 69 5.87 1.27 11.54
CA ALA A 69 6.55 0.06 12.01
C ALA A 69 5.73 -1.20 11.72
N LEU A 70 4.42 -1.14 11.94
CA LEU A 70 3.53 -2.25 11.65
C LEU A 70 3.52 -2.61 10.16
N LEU A 71 3.47 -1.60 9.29
CA LEU A 71 3.49 -1.85 7.85
C LEU A 71 4.80 -2.52 7.40
N LYS A 72 5.92 -2.11 7.97
CA LYS A 72 7.22 -2.75 7.69
C LYS A 72 7.26 -4.19 8.19
N ASP A 73 6.67 -4.47 9.34
CA ASP A 73 6.60 -5.82 9.87
C ASP A 73 5.77 -6.73 8.96
N ILE A 74 4.67 -6.21 8.42
CA ILE A 74 3.83 -6.96 7.47
C ILE A 74 4.61 -7.26 6.20
N GLU A 75 5.35 -6.29 5.66
CA GLU A 75 6.21 -6.52 4.49
C GLU A 75 7.22 -7.64 4.77
N ALA A 76 7.82 -7.65 5.95
CA ALA A 76 8.80 -8.65 6.32
C ALA A 76 8.22 -10.07 6.43
N GLU A 77 6.95 -10.20 6.77
CA GLU A 77 6.28 -11.50 6.89
C GLU A 77 6.29 -12.30 5.58
N THR A 78 6.37 -11.62 4.44
CA THR A 78 6.36 -12.27 3.12
C THR A 78 7.75 -12.58 2.59
N GLY A 79 8.82 -12.24 3.33
CA GLY A 79 10.19 -12.42 2.87
C GLY A 79 10.62 -11.40 1.82
N ARG A 80 10.08 -10.20 1.85
CA ARG A 80 10.39 -9.15 0.89
C ARG A 80 11.88 -8.82 0.88
N THR A 81 12.46 -8.67 -0.32
CA THR A 81 13.82 -8.20 -0.53
C THR A 81 13.81 -7.07 -1.56
N LYS A 82 14.96 -6.42 -1.76
CA LYS A 82 15.08 -5.38 -2.79
C LYS A 82 14.88 -5.94 -4.20
N GLN A 83 15.26 -7.20 -4.42
CA GLN A 83 15.14 -7.87 -5.73
C GLN A 83 13.77 -8.51 -5.91
N CYS A 84 13.07 -8.80 -4.82
CA CYS A 84 11.78 -9.49 -4.87
C CYS A 84 10.78 -8.74 -4.01
N ILE A 85 9.97 -7.90 -4.65
CA ILE A 85 8.96 -7.11 -3.96
C ILE A 85 7.68 -7.94 -3.87
N THR A 86 7.60 -8.75 -2.81
CA THR A 86 6.42 -9.56 -2.52
C THR A 86 5.25 -8.65 -2.15
N ILE A 87 5.48 -7.69 -1.28
CA ILE A 87 4.50 -6.65 -0.94
C ILE A 87 5.21 -5.37 -0.51
N ASP A 88 4.73 -4.25 -1.01
CA ASP A 88 5.18 -2.92 -0.64
C ASP A 88 3.97 -2.19 -0.06
N LEU A 89 4.10 -1.67 1.16
CA LEU A 89 3.03 -0.98 1.88
C LEU A 89 3.52 0.41 2.25
N ASP A 90 3.04 1.41 1.53
CA ASP A 90 3.43 2.80 1.75
C ASP A 90 2.28 3.58 2.39
N LEU A 91 2.57 4.23 3.52
CA LEU A 91 1.61 5.15 4.12
C LEU A 91 1.57 6.42 3.27
N MET A 92 0.46 6.62 2.58
CA MET A 92 0.28 7.75 1.67
C MET A 92 -0.30 8.97 2.36
N GLN A 93 -1.13 8.76 3.39
CA GLN A 93 -1.75 9.87 4.13
C GLN A 93 -2.12 9.41 5.53
N TYR A 94 -1.91 10.30 6.48
CA TYR A 94 -2.32 10.14 7.88
C TYR A 94 -3.03 11.42 8.27
N ASP A 95 -4.35 11.36 8.45
CA ASP A 95 -5.24 12.52 8.59
C ASP A 95 -5.03 13.50 7.43
N SER A 96 -4.54 14.71 7.68
CA SER A 96 -4.30 15.71 6.65
C SER A 96 -2.87 15.70 6.12
N GLN A 97 -1.97 14.91 6.73
CA GLN A 97 -0.56 14.86 6.33
C GLN A 97 -0.35 13.84 5.22
N ARG A 98 0.16 14.29 4.08
CA ARG A 98 0.53 13.43 2.96
C ARG A 98 2.00 13.07 3.00
N TYR A 99 2.30 11.85 2.54
CA TYR A 99 3.65 11.34 2.40
C TYR A 99 3.83 10.90 0.94
N HIS A 100 5.07 10.75 0.51
CA HIS A 100 5.39 10.32 -0.86
C HIS A 100 4.78 11.26 -1.91
N ASP A 101 5.04 12.56 -1.77
CA ASP A 101 4.41 13.60 -2.60
C ASP A 101 4.53 13.33 -4.10
N LYS A 102 5.68 12.82 -4.54
CA LYS A 102 5.89 12.50 -5.96
C LYS A 102 4.94 11.39 -6.43
N ASP A 103 4.64 10.43 -5.56
CA ASP A 103 3.78 9.30 -5.93
C ASP A 103 2.33 9.74 -6.08
N TRP A 104 1.90 10.77 -5.31
CA TRP A 104 0.55 11.31 -5.43
C TRP A 104 0.25 11.83 -6.84
N GLU A 105 1.25 12.33 -7.55
CA GLU A 105 1.11 12.88 -8.89
C GLU A 105 1.10 11.81 -9.99
N ARG A 106 1.43 10.56 -9.65
CA ARG A 106 1.51 9.49 -10.64
C ARG A 106 0.14 9.13 -11.19
N PRO A 107 0.04 8.83 -12.51
CA PRO A 107 -1.24 8.51 -13.13
C PRO A 107 -1.99 7.36 -12.45
N TYR A 108 -1.28 6.31 -12.00
CA TYR A 108 -1.95 5.16 -11.41
C TYR A 108 -2.58 5.51 -10.05
N ILE A 109 -1.95 6.37 -9.26
CA ILE A 109 -2.52 6.84 -7.99
C ILE A 109 -3.78 7.65 -8.27
N GLN A 110 -3.74 8.56 -9.25
CA GLN A 110 -4.89 9.37 -9.61
C GLN A 110 -6.06 8.50 -10.09
N LYS A 111 -5.78 7.45 -10.85
CA LYS A 111 -6.81 6.51 -11.32
C LYS A 111 -7.42 5.70 -10.17
N LEU A 112 -6.59 5.25 -9.22
CA LEU A 112 -7.07 4.46 -8.08
C LEU A 112 -7.89 5.29 -7.10
N LYS A 113 -7.61 6.59 -7.00
CA LYS A 113 -8.36 7.52 -6.14
C LYS A 113 -9.79 7.76 -6.63
N SER A 114 -10.01 7.72 -7.91
CA SER A 114 -11.29 8.11 -8.50
C SER A 114 -12.36 7.02 -8.45
#